data_b4ccfb668f20dd5d004b41af4dd21401
#
_entry.id   b4ccfb668f20dd5d004b41af4dd21401
#
_cell.length_a   1.000
_cell.length_b   1.000
_cell.length_c   1.000
_cell.angle_alpha   90.00
_cell.angle_beta   90.00
_cell.angle_gamma   90.00
#
_symmetry.space_group_name_H-M   'P 1'
#
loop_
_entity.id
_entity.type
_entity.pdbx_description
1 polymer ?
#
loop_
_entity_poly.entity_id
_entity_poly.type
_entity_poly.pdbx_seq_one_letter_code
_entity_poly.pdbx_strand_id
1 'polypeptide(L)'
;MEGPVQHSSGMEFTNRDRAILDFERSWWTESGPKEAAIRERFELSGARYYQILNELLESDEAYEYDPLVVRRLRRLRDRRRRARHEGYQATEHPGR
;
A
#
# COMPACT_ATOMS: atom_id res chain seq x y z
N MET A 1 2.09 23.95 19.93
CA MET A 1 1.89 23.71 19.64
C MET A 1 1.72 23.30 18.93
N GLU A 2 1.81 22.99 18.77
CA GLU A 2 1.63 22.59 18.28
C GLU A 2 1.31 22.20 17.44
N GLY A 3 1.38 22.15 17.42
CA GLY A 3 1.03 21.75 16.62
C GLY A 3 0.95 21.32 15.72
N PRO A 4 1.09 21.51 15.56
CA PRO A 4 0.97 21.14 14.68
C PRO A 4 0.86 20.43 14.02
N VAL A 5 1.02 20.35 14.09
CA VAL A 5 0.96 19.78 13.65
C VAL A 5 0.65 19.11 12.92
N GLN A 6 0.64 19.10 12.94
CA GLN A 6 0.38 18.52 12.43
C GLN A 6 -0.01 18.05 11.56
N HIS A 7 -0.01 18.04 11.45
CA HIS A 7 -0.29 17.70 10.81
C HIS A 7 -0.25 17.57 9.77
N SER A 8 0.26 17.69 10.28
CA SER A 8 0.45 17.83 9.15
C SER A 8 -0.13 16.97 8.28
N SER A 9 -0.96 17.20 8.00
CA SER A 9 -1.46 16.48 7.04
C SER A 9 -1.97 15.19 7.43
N GLY A 10 -2.16 14.91 8.58
CA GLY A 10 -2.63 13.62 8.91
C GLY A 10 -1.78 12.52 8.32
N MET A 11 -0.61 12.87 7.89
CA MET A 11 0.31 11.89 7.31
C MET A 11 1.38 11.51 8.29
N GLU A 12 1.04 11.52 9.54
CA GLU A 12 1.98 11.12 10.56
C GLU A 12 2.38 9.67 10.38
N PHE A 13 3.67 9.41 10.46
CA PHE A 13 4.19 8.06 10.26
C PHE A 13 4.17 7.33 11.60
N THR A 14 3.24 6.43 11.75
CA THR A 14 2.98 5.78 13.02
C THR A 14 3.67 4.43 13.11
N ASN A 15 3.63 3.85 14.30
CA ASN A 15 4.14 2.50 14.50
C ASN A 15 3.37 1.49 13.65
N ARG A 16 2.06 1.71 13.48
CA ARG A 16 1.29 0.84 12.61
C ARG A 16 1.77 0.95 11.17
N ASP A 17 2.11 2.16 10.75
CA ASP A 17 2.62 2.34 9.39
C ASP A 17 3.91 1.57 9.19
N ARG A 18 4.80 1.62 10.18
CA ARG A 18 6.03 0.84 10.10
C ARG A 18 5.74 -0.64 10.03
N ALA A 19 4.79 -1.09 10.84
CA ALA A 19 4.43 -2.50 10.85
C ALA A 19 3.87 -2.94 9.51
N ILE A 20 3.12 -2.06 8.85
CA ILE A 20 2.59 -2.38 7.54
C ILE A 20 3.72 -2.53 6.52
N LEU A 21 4.67 -1.63 6.53
CA LEU A 21 5.80 -1.74 5.61
C LEU A 21 6.65 -2.97 5.93
N ASP A 22 6.85 -3.27 7.20
CA ASP A 22 7.57 -4.48 7.59
C ASP A 22 6.84 -5.73 7.11
N PHE A 23 5.53 -5.71 7.20
CA PHE A 23 4.71 -6.81 6.73
C PHE A 23 4.88 -7.00 5.23
N GLU A 24 4.82 -5.92 4.47
CA GLU A 24 4.99 -6.02 3.02
C GLU A 24 6.38 -6.52 2.66
N ARG A 25 7.37 -6.11 3.44
CA ARG A 25 8.73 -6.54 3.17
C ARG A 25 8.89 -8.05 3.34
N SER A 26 8.31 -8.59 4.40
CA SER A 26 8.47 -10.01 4.67
C SER A 26 7.51 -10.87 3.87
N TRP A 27 6.43 -10.30 3.36
CA TRP A 27 5.42 -11.08 2.66
C TRP A 27 5.92 -11.69 1.38
N TRP A 28 7.03 -11.18 0.86
CA TRP A 28 7.64 -11.75 -0.33
C TRP A 28 7.85 -13.23 -0.24
N THR A 29 8.21 -13.70 0.94
CA THR A 29 8.56 -15.08 1.14
C THR A 29 7.44 -15.88 1.75
N GLU A 30 6.31 -15.25 1.97
CA GLU A 30 5.18 -15.92 2.56
C GLU A 30 4.25 -16.45 1.49
N SER A 31 3.44 -17.41 1.87
CA SER A 31 2.41 -17.91 0.99
C SER A 31 1.12 -17.99 1.79
N GLY A 32 0.02 -18.14 1.08
CA GLY A 32 -1.24 -18.21 1.74
C GLY A 32 -2.06 -16.95 1.55
N PRO A 33 -3.23 -16.89 2.18
CA PRO A 33 -4.14 -15.77 1.96
C PRO A 33 -3.67 -14.52 2.69
N LYS A 34 -3.27 -13.54 1.89
CA LYS A 34 -2.73 -12.32 2.45
C LYS A 34 -3.77 -11.55 3.25
N GLU A 35 -5.03 -11.57 2.79
CA GLU A 35 -6.06 -10.82 3.49
C GLU A 35 -6.33 -11.38 4.88
N ALA A 36 -6.22 -12.70 5.02
CA ALA A 36 -6.39 -13.30 6.33
C ALA A 36 -5.25 -12.87 7.26
N ALA A 37 -4.03 -12.81 6.73
CA ALA A 37 -2.90 -12.37 7.52
C ALA A 37 -3.05 -10.90 7.91
N ILE A 38 -3.55 -10.08 7.00
CA ILE A 38 -3.79 -8.67 7.29
C ILE A 38 -4.79 -8.52 8.42
N ARG A 39 -5.89 -9.26 8.32
CA ARG A 39 -6.92 -9.16 9.35
C ARG A 39 -6.40 -9.62 10.70
N GLU A 40 -5.65 -10.70 10.69
CA GLU A 40 -5.14 -11.24 11.93
C GLU A 40 -4.12 -10.31 12.59
N ARG A 41 -3.28 -9.69 11.77
CA ARG A 41 -2.19 -8.89 12.31
C ARG A 41 -2.60 -7.46 12.61
N PHE A 42 -3.46 -6.88 11.76
CA PHE A 42 -3.80 -5.47 11.88
C PHE A 42 -5.26 -5.22 12.22
N GLU A 43 -6.08 -6.25 12.17
CA GLU A 43 -7.52 -6.12 12.42
C GLU A 43 -8.15 -5.15 11.45
N LEU A 44 -7.70 -5.21 10.20
CA LEU A 44 -8.20 -4.36 9.13
C LEU A 44 -8.78 -5.24 8.03
N SER A 45 -9.79 -4.73 7.34
CA SER A 45 -10.22 -5.36 6.12
C SER A 45 -9.17 -5.15 5.05
N GLY A 46 -9.21 -5.98 4.01
CA GLY A 46 -8.27 -5.80 2.92
C GLY A 46 -8.39 -4.42 2.28
N ALA A 47 -9.64 -3.97 2.09
CA ALA A 47 -9.86 -2.67 1.45
C ALA A 47 -9.26 -1.55 2.28
N ARG A 48 -9.48 -1.58 3.59
CA ARG A 48 -8.94 -0.53 4.44
C ARG A 48 -7.43 -0.59 4.50
N TYR A 49 -6.88 -1.80 4.55
CA TYR A 49 -5.44 -1.97 4.58
C TYR A 49 -4.80 -1.34 3.34
N TYR A 50 -5.34 -1.64 2.16
CA TYR A 50 -4.75 -1.13 0.93
C TYR A 50 -4.97 0.35 0.76
N GLN A 51 -6.03 0.88 1.32
CA GLN A 51 -6.23 2.32 1.34
C GLN A 51 -5.11 3.00 2.12
N ILE A 52 -4.81 2.46 3.30
CA ILE A 52 -3.73 3.00 4.13
C ILE A 52 -2.40 2.83 3.42
N LEU A 53 -2.18 1.67 2.83
CA LEU A 53 -0.92 1.41 2.14
C LEU A 53 -0.72 2.40 0.99
N ASN A 54 -1.76 2.68 0.23
CA ASN A 54 -1.64 3.63 -0.86
C ASN A 54 -1.24 5.01 -0.37
N GLU A 55 -1.76 5.40 0.79
CA GLU A 55 -1.36 6.67 1.37
C GLU A 55 0.09 6.64 1.80
N LEU A 56 0.54 5.50 2.34
CA LEU A 56 1.94 5.38 2.74
C LEU A 56 2.87 5.50 1.56
N LEU A 57 2.45 5.02 0.41
CA LEU A 57 3.31 5.07 -0.77
C LEU A 57 3.57 6.49 -1.24
N GLU A 58 2.78 7.45 -0.75
CA GLU A 58 3.02 8.85 -1.06
C GLU A 58 3.76 9.57 0.05
N SER A 59 4.13 8.88 1.10
CA SER A 59 4.76 9.49 2.27
C SER A 59 6.27 9.49 2.14
N ASP A 60 6.88 10.64 2.35
CA ASP A 60 8.33 10.72 2.36
C ASP A 60 8.92 9.93 3.52
N GLU A 61 8.23 9.94 4.65
CA GLU A 61 8.71 9.22 5.81
C GLU A 61 8.71 7.73 5.59
N ALA A 62 7.69 7.23 4.89
CA ALA A 62 7.65 5.81 4.55
C ALA A 62 8.81 5.47 3.63
N TYR A 63 9.08 6.33 2.66
CA TYR A 63 10.18 6.10 1.75
C TYR A 63 11.52 6.07 2.48
N GLU A 64 11.69 6.98 3.43
CA GLU A 64 12.92 6.98 4.20
C GLU A 64 13.05 5.75 5.08
N TYR A 65 11.92 5.26 5.56
CA TYR A 65 11.95 4.09 6.42
C TYR A 65 12.37 2.84 5.65
N ASP A 66 11.83 2.64 4.47
CA ASP A 66 12.16 1.45 3.68
C ASP A 66 12.01 1.77 2.20
N PRO A 67 13.01 2.40 1.62
CA PRO A 67 12.90 2.85 0.24
C PRO A 67 12.73 1.71 -0.75
N LEU A 68 13.32 0.57 -0.49
CA LEU A 68 13.20 -0.53 -1.43
C LEU A 68 11.79 -1.07 -1.49
N VAL A 69 11.16 -1.22 -0.33
CA VAL A 69 9.79 -1.69 -0.29
C VAL A 69 8.86 -0.67 -0.94
N VAL A 70 9.03 0.61 -0.60
CA VAL A 70 8.15 1.63 -1.15
C VAL A 70 8.29 1.71 -2.66
N ARG A 71 9.51 1.68 -3.16
CA ARG A 71 9.72 1.74 -4.61
C ARG A 71 9.09 0.55 -5.31
N ARG A 72 9.25 -0.64 -4.73
CA ARG A 72 8.67 -1.83 -5.32
C ARG A 72 7.15 -1.75 -5.33
N LEU A 73 6.57 -1.31 -4.24
CA LEU A 73 5.13 -1.23 -4.15
C LEU A 73 4.58 -0.16 -5.08
N ARG A 74 5.30 0.94 -5.25
CA ARG A 74 4.89 1.96 -6.21
C ARG A 74 4.86 1.39 -7.62
N ARG A 75 5.87 0.61 -7.98
CA ARG A 75 5.91 -0.01 -9.29
C ARG A 75 4.76 -0.98 -9.49
N LEU A 76 4.46 -1.76 -8.45
CA LEU A 76 3.34 -2.69 -8.55
C LEU A 76 2.02 -1.94 -8.69
N ARG A 77 1.86 -0.87 -7.93
CA ARG A 77 0.64 -0.08 -8.03
C ARG A 77 0.48 0.51 -9.43
N ASP A 78 1.55 1.07 -9.95
CA ASP A 78 1.49 1.68 -11.27
C ASP A 78 1.25 0.64 -12.34
N ARG A 79 1.83 -0.54 -12.20
CA ARG A 79 1.60 -1.61 -13.14
C ARG A 79 0.15 -2.07 -13.10
N ARG A 80 -0.42 -2.15 -11.91
CA ARG A 80 -1.82 -2.54 -11.79
C ARG A 80 -2.74 -1.50 -12.43
N ARG A 81 -2.42 -0.24 -12.25
CA ARG A 81 -3.22 0.81 -12.87
C ARG A 81 -3.18 0.69 -14.39
N ARG A 82 -2.02 0.46 -14.94
CA ARG A 82 -1.90 0.30 -16.37
C ARG A 82 -2.63 -0.93 -16.86
N ALA A 83 -2.45 -2.03 -16.16
CA ALA A 83 -3.11 -3.27 -16.55
C ALA A 83 -4.61 -3.12 -16.48
N ARG A 84 -5.09 -2.46 -15.44
CA ARG A 84 -6.53 -2.27 -15.31
C ARG A 84 -7.07 -1.40 -16.42
N HIS A 85 -6.31 -0.35 -16.78
CA HIS A 85 -6.71 0.52 -17.86
C HIS A 85 -6.72 -0.24 -19.18
N GLU A 86 -5.68 -1.00 -19.43
CA GLU A 86 -5.59 -1.78 -20.65
C GLU A 86 -6.63 -2.88 -20.68
N GLY A 87 -6.88 -3.48 -19.53
CA GLY A 87 -7.90 -4.50 -19.46
C GLY A 87 -9.27 -3.93 -19.73
N TYR A 88 -9.52 -2.75 -19.26
CA TYR A 88 -10.79 -2.09 -19.52
C TYR A 88 -10.97 -1.86 -21.01
N GLN A 89 -9.92 -1.39 -21.65
CA GLN A 89 -9.98 -1.15 -23.10
C GLN A 89 -10.18 -2.44 -23.86
N ALA A 90 -9.49 -3.47 -23.43
CA ALA A 90 -9.65 -4.77 -24.08
C ALA A 90 -11.07 -5.27 -23.93
N THR A 91 -11.65 -5.04 -22.78
CA THR A 91 -13.01 -5.47 -22.56
C THR A 91 -13.98 -4.78 -23.50
N GLU A 92 -13.67 -3.58 -23.90
CA GLU A 92 -14.51 -2.84 -24.81
C GLU A 92 -14.42 -3.34 -26.24
N HIS A 93 -13.44 -4.19 -26.50
CA HIS A 93 -13.32 -4.74 -27.86
C HIS A 93 -14.19 -5.95 -27.98
N PRO A 94 -15.26 -5.83 -28.73
CA PRO A 94 -16.21 -6.94 -28.81
C PRO A 94 -15.64 -8.16 -29.46
N GLY A 95 -14.61 -8.03 -30.20
CA GLY A 95 -14.03 -9.18 -30.85
C GLY A 95 -13.37 -10.11 -29.89
N ARG A 96 -13.35 -9.77 -28.68
CA ARG A 96 -12.65 -10.59 -27.83
C ARG A 96 -13.39 -11.40 -27.23
#